data_0bbe1c524ce8e8ef4d3718d3ea52096e
#
_entry.id   0bbe1c524ce8e8ef4d3718d3ea52096e
#
_cell.length_a   1.000
_cell.length_b   1.000
_cell.length_c   1.000
_cell.angle_alpha   90.00
_cell.angle_beta   90.00
_cell.angle_gamma   90.00
#
_symmetry.space_group_name_H-M   'P 1'
#
loop_
_entity.id
_entity.type
_entity.pdbx_description
1 polymer ?
#
loop_
_entity_poly.entity_id
_entity_poly.type
_entity_poly.pdbx_seq_one_letter_code
_entity_poly.pdbx_strand_id
1 'polypeptide(L)'
;MRLSRWLRLIFIGFALAVPAAASAETLRASHQFPGDGIDFRDVAMRMFAREVAQARIGIDVKVYPAAQLMRPRAQWVAMGKGQLDLSLMPFHYGGLKQPALQLTFMPGIALSHAHAARLNDSIFLRRIKDQAEADGVIVLADLWVAGGLVSRGECVVEPEDLRGRTIRASNRHYERMATEMGAAVAEMAPAEIAGALAAGLIDIATAASDTLVQLKLHEQAQCLTAPGDHPLLMIYEPIVIARSSYEQLSQTQRRVLQKAANKVEAWAADASRAADRAMVETFERRGVRVVTPTAEQAKRWRQLAIDTALADFRVAHPATGPLIDLALQVE
;
A
#
# COMPACT_ATOMS: atom_id res chain seq x y z
N MET A 1 63.91 -71.65 1.88
CA MET A 1 62.44 -71.76 1.81
C MET A 1 61.85 -71.02 2.98
N ARG A 2 61.31 -69.79 2.79
CA ARG A 2 60.41 -69.10 3.73
C ARG A 2 59.52 -68.24 2.91
N LEU A 3 58.19 -68.60 2.82
CA LEU A 3 57.10 -67.81 2.25
C LEU A 3 56.71 -66.71 3.24
N SER A 4 56.79 -65.48 2.81
CA SER A 4 56.20 -64.33 3.53
C SER A 4 54.85 -64.03 2.91
N ARG A 5 53.74 -64.18 3.71
CA ARG A 5 52.37 -63.79 3.36
C ARG A 5 52.20 -62.30 3.66
N TRP A 6 51.98 -61.51 2.63
CA TRP A 6 51.55 -60.10 2.76
C TRP A 6 50.05 -60.03 2.94
N LEU A 7 49.58 -59.61 4.14
CA LEU A 7 48.19 -59.26 4.42
C LEU A 7 47.98 -57.84 3.89
N ARG A 8 47.18 -57.70 2.83
CA ARG A 8 46.70 -56.38 2.40
C ARG A 8 45.38 -56.03 3.21
N LEU A 9 45.49 -55.07 4.14
CA LEU A 9 44.37 -54.44 4.80
C LEU A 9 43.71 -53.46 3.82
N ILE A 10 42.47 -53.76 3.40
CA ILE A 10 41.64 -52.84 2.62
C ILE A 10 40.94 -51.93 3.64
N PHE A 11 41.36 -50.67 3.70
CA PHE A 11 40.64 -49.61 4.41
C PHE A 11 39.47 -49.17 3.54
N ILE A 12 38.25 -49.59 3.87
CA ILE A 12 37.03 -49.05 3.29
C ILE A 12 36.75 -47.73 4.03
N GLY A 13 37.12 -46.62 3.42
CA GLY A 13 36.77 -45.29 3.88
C GLY A 13 35.28 -45.03 3.68
N PHE A 14 34.50 -45.04 4.76
CA PHE A 14 33.11 -44.63 4.76
C PHE A 14 33.10 -43.11 4.68
N ALA A 15 32.91 -42.54 3.49
CA ALA A 15 32.72 -41.12 3.28
C ALA A 15 31.33 -40.78 3.84
N LEU A 16 31.27 -40.19 5.04
CA LEU A 16 30.09 -39.54 5.58
C LEU A 16 29.78 -38.34 4.67
N ALA A 17 28.81 -38.51 3.76
CA ALA A 17 28.21 -37.42 3.03
C ALA A 17 27.46 -36.54 4.04
N VAL A 18 28.09 -35.47 4.51
CA VAL A 18 27.41 -34.40 5.25
C VAL A 18 26.43 -33.75 4.26
N PRO A 19 25.11 -33.82 4.52
CA PRO A 19 24.19 -33.12 3.67
C PRO A 19 24.53 -31.63 3.73
N ALA A 20 24.88 -31.03 2.60
CA ALA A 20 25.03 -29.59 2.50
C ALA A 20 23.69 -29.01 2.90
N ALA A 21 23.66 -28.27 4.02
CA ALA A 21 22.48 -27.51 4.39
C ALA A 21 22.17 -26.59 3.21
N ALA A 22 21.08 -26.89 2.48
CA ALA A 22 20.62 -26.01 1.42
C ALA A 22 20.38 -24.63 2.06
N SER A 23 21.15 -23.63 1.63
CA SER A 23 20.93 -22.26 2.09
C SER A 23 19.51 -21.86 1.73
N ALA A 24 18.79 -21.27 2.70
CA ALA A 24 17.45 -20.77 2.45
C ALA A 24 17.50 -19.74 1.30
N GLU A 25 16.59 -19.86 0.35
CA GLU A 25 16.42 -18.87 -0.70
C GLU A 25 15.89 -17.58 -0.08
N THR A 26 16.52 -16.44 -0.36
CA THR A 26 16.14 -15.15 0.22
C THR A 26 15.34 -14.34 -0.77
N LEU A 27 14.05 -14.14 -0.50
CA LEU A 27 13.21 -13.21 -1.20
C LEU A 27 13.42 -11.79 -0.66
N ARG A 28 13.70 -10.84 -1.55
CA ARG A 28 13.90 -9.42 -1.21
C ARG A 28 12.56 -8.71 -1.21
N ALA A 29 12.16 -8.17 -0.06
CA ALA A 29 10.95 -7.40 0.12
C ALA A 29 11.30 -5.91 0.30
N SER A 30 10.71 -5.01 -0.50
CA SER A 30 10.94 -3.58 -0.40
C SER A 30 9.66 -2.83 -0.16
N HIS A 31 9.71 -1.76 0.63
CA HIS A 31 8.64 -0.78 0.76
C HIS A 31 9.18 0.63 1.05
N GLN A 32 8.33 1.64 0.84
CA GLN A 32 8.71 3.05 0.99
C GLN A 32 8.51 3.61 2.40
N PHE A 33 7.81 2.89 3.27
CA PHE A 33 7.42 3.34 4.59
C PHE A 33 8.61 3.30 5.56
N PRO A 34 8.63 4.13 6.63
CA PRO A 34 9.66 4.06 7.66
C PRO A 34 9.83 2.65 8.25
N GLY A 35 11.05 2.31 8.59
CA GLY A 35 11.41 0.99 9.16
C GLY A 35 11.56 1.03 10.68
N ASP A 36 10.76 1.86 11.34
CA ASP A 36 10.81 2.09 12.79
C ASP A 36 9.96 1.12 13.62
N GLY A 37 9.19 0.25 12.94
CA GLY A 37 8.28 -0.69 13.59
C GLY A 37 7.02 -0.04 14.16
N ILE A 38 6.73 1.22 13.81
CA ILE A 38 5.55 1.98 14.22
C ILE A 38 4.53 2.00 13.09
N ASP A 39 4.97 2.30 11.85
CA ASP A 39 4.10 2.26 10.68
C ASP A 39 3.56 0.83 10.48
N PHE A 40 2.24 0.67 10.52
CA PHE A 40 1.64 -0.67 10.45
C PHE A 40 1.98 -1.39 9.14
N ARG A 41 2.33 -0.68 8.08
CA ARG A 41 2.73 -1.26 6.79
C ARG A 41 4.12 -1.91 6.87
N ASP A 42 5.07 -1.30 7.60
CA ASP A 42 6.35 -1.94 7.93
C ASP A 42 6.13 -3.16 8.83
N VAL A 43 5.28 -3.02 9.85
CA VAL A 43 4.91 -4.12 10.75
C VAL A 43 4.26 -5.27 9.98
N ALA A 44 3.36 -4.99 9.03
CA ALA A 44 2.72 -5.98 8.15
C ALA A 44 3.75 -6.79 7.36
N MET A 45 4.69 -6.12 6.69
CA MET A 45 5.73 -6.79 5.91
C MET A 45 6.67 -7.61 6.80
N ARG A 46 7.04 -7.10 7.99
CA ARG A 46 7.86 -7.86 8.95
C ARG A 46 7.10 -9.05 9.55
N MET A 47 5.79 -8.90 9.78
CA MET A 47 4.93 -9.99 10.22
C MET A 47 4.88 -11.09 9.16
N PHE A 48 4.67 -10.73 7.88
CA PHE A 48 4.72 -11.65 6.76
C PHE A 48 6.06 -12.41 6.72
N ALA A 49 7.18 -11.69 6.80
CA ALA A 49 8.51 -12.30 6.80
C ALA A 49 8.71 -13.30 7.95
N ARG A 50 8.27 -12.95 9.16
CA ARG A 50 8.35 -13.84 10.33
C ARG A 50 7.51 -15.11 10.18
N GLU A 51 6.29 -15.00 9.66
CA GLU A 51 5.40 -16.15 9.43
C GLU A 51 6.02 -17.12 8.41
N VAL A 52 6.65 -16.59 7.36
CA VAL A 52 7.36 -17.41 6.35
C VAL A 52 8.56 -18.10 6.98
N ALA A 53 9.41 -17.39 7.74
CA ALA A 53 10.61 -17.96 8.37
C ALA A 53 10.27 -19.05 9.39
N GLN A 54 9.18 -18.88 10.18
CA GLN A 54 8.72 -19.85 11.16
C GLN A 54 8.29 -21.19 10.52
N ALA A 55 7.85 -21.18 9.28
CA ALA A 55 7.45 -22.39 8.56
C ALA A 55 8.63 -23.29 8.14
N ARG A 56 9.87 -22.78 8.18
CA ARG A 56 11.12 -23.54 7.86
C ARG A 56 11.07 -24.28 6.54
N ILE A 57 10.60 -23.61 5.50
CA ILE A 57 10.40 -24.20 4.15
C ILE A 57 11.57 -23.93 3.18
N GLY A 58 12.73 -23.53 3.70
CA GLY A 58 13.89 -23.17 2.89
C GLY A 58 13.78 -21.80 2.20
N ILE A 59 12.91 -20.92 2.68
CA ILE A 59 12.76 -19.53 2.22
C ILE A 59 12.83 -18.60 3.41
N ASP A 60 13.58 -17.51 3.22
CA ASP A 60 13.59 -16.33 4.09
C ASP A 60 13.14 -15.09 3.33
N VAL A 61 12.51 -14.15 4.02
CA VAL A 61 12.12 -12.84 3.46
C VAL A 61 12.92 -11.76 4.14
N LYS A 62 13.79 -11.08 3.38
CA LYS A 62 14.57 -9.94 3.88
C LYS A 62 13.87 -8.63 3.54
N VAL A 63 13.44 -7.89 4.56
CA VAL A 63 12.73 -6.62 4.42
C VAL A 63 13.70 -5.45 4.34
N TYR A 64 13.48 -4.58 3.36
CA TYR A 64 14.22 -3.34 3.10
C TYR A 64 13.23 -2.17 3.13
N PRO A 65 13.06 -1.50 4.28
CA PRO A 65 12.15 -0.38 4.47
C PRO A 65 12.68 0.93 3.89
N ALA A 66 11.89 2.00 3.98
CA ALA A 66 12.27 3.37 3.67
C ALA A 66 12.91 3.54 2.27
N ALA A 67 12.42 2.78 1.29
CA ALA A 67 12.93 2.79 -0.09
C ALA A 67 14.44 2.48 -0.23
N GLN A 68 15.03 1.73 0.71
CA GLN A 68 16.47 1.42 0.74
C GLN A 68 16.96 0.69 -0.50
N LEU A 69 16.15 -0.19 -1.11
CA LEU A 69 16.54 -0.92 -2.32
C LEU A 69 16.31 -0.10 -3.58
N MET A 70 15.18 0.58 -3.65
CA MET A 70 14.79 1.33 -4.83
C MET A 70 13.69 2.35 -4.55
N ARG A 71 13.60 3.36 -5.42
CA ARG A 71 12.60 4.42 -5.30
C ARG A 71 11.17 3.84 -5.38
N PRO A 72 10.19 4.47 -4.70
CA PRO A 72 8.82 3.92 -4.58
C PRO A 72 8.21 3.44 -5.90
N ARG A 73 8.10 4.31 -6.90
CA ARG A 73 7.49 3.97 -8.19
C ARG A 73 8.33 3.00 -9.04
N ALA A 74 9.65 2.88 -8.78
CA ALA A 74 10.52 1.95 -9.50
C ALA A 74 10.29 0.49 -9.09
N GLN A 75 9.71 0.25 -7.90
CA GLN A 75 9.44 -1.09 -7.39
C GLN A 75 8.52 -1.88 -8.32
N TRP A 76 7.46 -1.26 -8.87
CA TRP A 76 6.56 -1.92 -9.83
C TRP A 76 7.32 -2.44 -11.06
N VAL A 77 8.12 -1.58 -11.67
CA VAL A 77 8.91 -1.95 -12.86
C VAL A 77 9.95 -3.04 -12.54
N ALA A 78 10.58 -2.96 -11.36
CA ALA A 78 11.56 -3.93 -10.90
C ALA A 78 10.94 -5.32 -10.69
N MET A 79 9.72 -5.41 -10.15
CA MET A 79 8.98 -6.67 -9.99
C MET A 79 8.65 -7.29 -11.35
N GLY A 80 8.12 -6.52 -12.29
CA GLY A 80 7.84 -7.00 -13.66
C GLY A 80 9.08 -7.48 -14.42
N LYS A 81 10.29 -7.06 -13.98
CA LYS A 81 11.59 -7.52 -14.53
C LYS A 81 12.25 -8.61 -13.68
N GLY A 82 11.64 -9.08 -12.61
CA GLY A 82 12.25 -10.06 -11.69
C GLY A 82 13.45 -9.52 -10.88
N GLN A 83 13.58 -8.20 -10.74
CA GLN A 83 14.67 -7.56 -9.98
C GLN A 83 14.31 -7.31 -8.51
N LEU A 84 13.04 -7.46 -8.14
CA LEU A 84 12.49 -7.37 -6.80
C LEU A 84 11.47 -8.48 -6.62
N ASP A 85 11.52 -9.19 -5.50
CA ASP A 85 10.68 -10.37 -5.27
C ASP A 85 9.33 -10.00 -4.65
N LEU A 86 9.35 -9.17 -3.60
CA LEU A 86 8.16 -8.78 -2.81
C LEU A 86 8.11 -7.27 -2.62
N SER A 87 6.91 -6.72 -2.53
CA SER A 87 6.71 -5.33 -2.11
C SER A 87 5.38 -5.16 -1.36
N LEU A 88 5.32 -4.11 -0.53
CA LEU A 88 4.10 -3.48 -0.04
C LEU A 88 4.12 -2.05 -0.55
N MET A 89 3.19 -1.71 -1.45
CA MET A 89 3.21 -0.42 -2.13
C MET A 89 1.81 0.04 -2.56
N PRO A 90 1.61 1.35 -2.74
CA PRO A 90 0.41 1.86 -3.39
C PRO A 90 0.21 1.24 -4.78
N PHE A 91 -0.88 0.50 -4.95
CA PHE A 91 -1.08 -0.33 -6.15
C PHE A 91 -1.22 0.47 -7.44
N HIS A 92 -1.70 1.70 -7.35
CA HIS A 92 -1.80 2.64 -8.47
C HIS A 92 -0.45 2.99 -9.10
N TYR A 93 0.69 2.61 -8.50
CA TYR A 93 2.01 2.79 -9.13
C TYR A 93 2.16 2.00 -10.44
N GLY A 94 1.44 0.90 -10.60
CA GLY A 94 1.34 0.16 -11.86
C GLY A 94 0.52 0.86 -12.94
N GLY A 95 -0.19 1.92 -12.58
CA GLY A 95 -1.13 2.62 -13.46
C GLY A 95 -0.52 3.34 -14.67
N LEU A 96 0.81 3.48 -14.74
CA LEU A 96 1.48 3.98 -15.96
C LEU A 96 1.39 2.99 -17.11
N LYS A 97 1.40 1.68 -16.82
CA LYS A 97 1.27 0.62 -17.80
C LYS A 97 -0.16 0.10 -17.91
N GLN A 98 -0.82 -0.02 -16.76
CA GLN A 98 -2.17 -0.55 -16.61
C GLN A 98 -3.07 0.52 -16.00
N PRO A 99 -3.70 1.39 -16.81
CA PRO A 99 -4.50 2.50 -16.28
C PRO A 99 -5.55 2.09 -15.26
N ALA A 100 -6.17 0.92 -15.41
CA ALA A 100 -7.17 0.41 -14.47
C ALA A 100 -6.66 0.30 -13.01
N LEU A 101 -5.36 0.10 -12.78
CA LEU A 101 -4.79 0.05 -11.43
C LEU A 101 -4.92 1.40 -10.70
N GLN A 102 -5.08 2.52 -11.42
CA GLN A 102 -5.33 3.82 -10.80
C GLN A 102 -6.68 3.87 -10.09
N LEU A 103 -7.65 3.01 -10.48
CA LEU A 103 -8.95 2.93 -9.83
C LEU A 103 -8.85 2.52 -8.35
N THR A 104 -7.77 1.85 -7.93
CA THR A 104 -7.53 1.48 -6.54
C THR A 104 -7.14 2.66 -5.63
N PHE A 105 -6.94 3.85 -6.21
CA PHE A 105 -6.72 5.10 -5.49
C PHE A 105 -7.52 6.24 -6.13
N MET A 106 -8.65 5.90 -6.75
CA MET A 106 -9.58 6.87 -7.31
C MET A 106 -10.57 7.34 -6.23
N PRO A 107 -10.77 8.65 -6.07
CA PRO A 107 -11.80 9.14 -5.14
C PRO A 107 -13.17 8.57 -5.51
N GLY A 108 -14.00 8.29 -4.49
CA GLY A 108 -15.35 7.77 -4.68
C GLY A 108 -15.47 6.26 -4.94
N ILE A 109 -14.36 5.52 -5.05
CA ILE A 109 -14.36 4.05 -5.22
C ILE A 109 -14.43 3.33 -3.87
N ALA A 110 -13.44 3.48 -3.00
CA ALA A 110 -13.48 2.91 -1.65
C ALA A 110 -14.03 3.95 -0.66
N LEU A 111 -15.11 3.62 0.05
CA LEU A 111 -15.90 4.56 0.82
C LEU A 111 -15.73 4.44 2.34
N SER A 112 -15.17 3.34 2.81
CA SER A 112 -14.88 3.05 4.22
C SER A 112 -14.05 1.78 4.33
N HIS A 113 -13.51 1.49 5.51
CA HIS A 113 -12.85 0.20 5.77
C HIS A 113 -13.78 -1.00 5.53
N ALA A 114 -15.05 -0.88 5.93
CA ALA A 114 -16.04 -1.94 5.69
C ALA A 114 -16.34 -2.12 4.19
N HIS A 115 -16.46 -1.02 3.45
CA HIS A 115 -16.63 -1.07 2.01
C HIS A 115 -15.39 -1.63 1.31
N ALA A 116 -14.19 -1.25 1.73
CA ALA A 116 -12.93 -1.78 1.23
C ALA A 116 -12.81 -3.30 1.42
N ALA A 117 -13.27 -3.83 2.56
CA ALA A 117 -13.35 -5.26 2.78
C ALA A 117 -14.28 -5.96 1.78
N ARG A 118 -15.43 -5.37 1.42
CA ARG A 118 -16.32 -5.91 0.38
C ARG A 118 -15.70 -5.82 -1.02
N LEU A 119 -14.92 -4.76 -1.29
CA LEU A 119 -14.18 -4.66 -2.54
C LEU A 119 -13.20 -5.82 -2.72
N ASN A 120 -12.56 -6.34 -1.65
CA ASN A 120 -11.62 -7.48 -1.73
C ASN A 120 -12.26 -8.70 -2.40
N ASP A 121 -13.54 -8.97 -2.12
CA ASP A 121 -14.28 -10.12 -2.66
C ASP A 121 -15.01 -9.81 -3.98
N SER A 122 -14.95 -8.57 -4.46
CA SER A 122 -15.70 -8.11 -5.62
C SER A 122 -15.11 -8.60 -6.96
N ILE A 123 -15.94 -8.63 -7.99
CA ILE A 123 -15.50 -8.86 -9.37
C ILE A 123 -14.56 -7.73 -9.80
N PHE A 124 -14.81 -6.50 -9.35
CA PHE A 124 -13.96 -5.35 -9.63
C PHE A 124 -12.50 -5.62 -9.24
N LEU A 125 -12.24 -5.93 -7.95
CA LEU A 125 -10.86 -6.09 -7.50
C LEU A 125 -10.19 -7.33 -8.07
N ARG A 126 -10.93 -8.40 -8.33
CA ARG A 126 -10.40 -9.56 -9.07
C ARG A 126 -9.89 -9.15 -10.46
N ARG A 127 -10.67 -8.40 -11.23
CA ARG A 127 -10.25 -7.90 -12.55
C ARG A 127 -9.05 -6.97 -12.49
N ILE A 128 -8.96 -6.15 -11.46
CA ILE A 128 -7.78 -5.32 -11.19
C ILE A 128 -6.54 -6.19 -10.92
N LYS A 129 -6.67 -7.23 -10.10
CA LYS A 129 -5.58 -8.19 -9.83
C LYS A 129 -5.16 -8.96 -11.08
N ASP A 130 -6.11 -9.40 -11.93
CA ASP A 130 -5.81 -10.07 -13.21
C ASP A 130 -4.93 -9.19 -14.12
N GLN A 131 -5.18 -7.87 -14.16
CA GLN A 131 -4.37 -6.94 -14.95
C GLN A 131 -2.96 -6.74 -14.36
N ALA A 132 -2.84 -6.70 -13.05
CA ALA A 132 -1.54 -6.64 -12.39
C ALA A 132 -0.74 -7.93 -12.63
N GLU A 133 -1.41 -9.07 -12.58
CA GLU A 133 -0.80 -10.36 -12.88
C GLU A 133 -0.33 -10.43 -14.34
N ALA A 134 -1.07 -9.90 -15.29
CA ALA A 134 -0.64 -9.80 -16.69
C ALA A 134 0.63 -8.93 -16.84
N ASP A 135 0.86 -7.96 -15.97
CA ASP A 135 2.09 -7.13 -15.91
C ASP A 135 3.20 -7.72 -15.01
N GLY A 136 3.02 -8.96 -14.54
CA GLY A 136 4.02 -9.71 -13.78
C GLY A 136 3.99 -9.48 -12.27
N VAL A 137 2.88 -8.99 -11.71
CA VAL A 137 2.73 -8.70 -10.27
C VAL A 137 1.51 -9.44 -9.72
N ILE A 138 1.72 -10.33 -8.74
CA ILE A 138 0.68 -11.12 -8.09
C ILE A 138 0.39 -10.54 -6.71
N VAL A 139 -0.89 -10.34 -6.37
CA VAL A 139 -1.32 -9.90 -5.04
C VAL A 139 -1.40 -11.10 -4.10
N LEU A 140 -0.78 -10.99 -2.93
CA LEU A 140 -0.81 -11.99 -1.86
C LEU A 140 -1.77 -11.63 -0.72
N ALA A 141 -1.82 -10.34 -0.33
CA ALA A 141 -2.67 -9.85 0.76
C ALA A 141 -3.27 -8.48 0.41
N ASP A 142 -4.55 -8.29 0.69
CA ASP A 142 -5.28 -7.06 0.45
C ASP A 142 -5.19 -6.12 1.66
N LEU A 143 -4.55 -4.96 1.50
CA LEU A 143 -4.47 -3.95 2.55
C LEU A 143 -5.06 -2.64 2.04
N TRP A 144 -5.90 -2.02 2.85
CA TRP A 144 -6.46 -0.71 2.60
C TRP A 144 -6.08 0.25 3.73
N VAL A 145 -5.76 1.46 3.35
CA VAL A 145 -5.31 2.54 4.24
C VAL A 145 -6.22 3.73 4.06
N ALA A 146 -6.78 4.23 5.15
CA ALA A 146 -7.48 5.51 5.12
C ALA A 146 -6.50 6.66 5.33
N GLY A 147 -6.97 7.86 5.06
CA GLY A 147 -6.21 9.07 5.29
C GLY A 147 -7.11 10.26 5.54
N GLY A 148 -6.50 11.39 5.86
CA GLY A 148 -7.19 12.63 6.19
C GLY A 148 -6.66 13.82 5.40
N LEU A 149 -7.31 14.95 5.67
CA LEU A 149 -6.90 16.27 5.19
C LEU A 149 -6.46 17.10 6.38
N VAL A 150 -5.29 17.72 6.32
CA VAL A 150 -4.86 18.73 7.27
C VAL A 150 -5.00 20.11 6.66
N SER A 151 -5.39 21.09 7.47
CA SER A 151 -5.57 22.47 7.07
C SER A 151 -4.88 23.42 8.03
N ARG A 152 -4.26 24.48 7.51
CA ARG A 152 -3.68 25.59 8.30
C ARG A 152 -4.74 26.53 8.89
N GLY A 153 -5.97 26.46 8.43
CA GLY A 153 -7.07 27.27 8.91
C GLY A 153 -8.33 26.44 9.12
N GLU A 154 -9.46 26.92 8.62
CA GLU A 154 -10.74 26.24 8.77
C GLU A 154 -10.71 24.82 8.23
N CYS A 155 -11.52 23.96 8.83
CA CYS A 155 -11.68 22.58 8.43
C CYS A 155 -12.21 22.45 7.01
N VAL A 156 -11.89 21.35 6.34
CA VAL A 156 -12.44 20.99 5.03
C VAL A 156 -13.34 19.79 5.23
N VAL A 157 -14.65 20.01 5.22
CA VAL A 157 -15.66 18.95 5.36
C VAL A 157 -16.56 18.84 4.14
N GLU A 158 -16.77 19.97 3.44
CA GLU A 158 -17.53 20.05 2.20
C GLU A 158 -16.59 20.32 1.02
N PRO A 159 -16.95 19.89 -0.21
CA PRO A 159 -16.16 20.22 -1.40
C PRO A 159 -15.88 21.72 -1.58
N GLU A 160 -16.86 22.54 -1.25
CA GLU A 160 -16.80 24.01 -1.39
C GLU A 160 -15.78 24.67 -0.46
N ASP A 161 -15.38 24.00 0.63
CA ASP A 161 -14.36 24.49 1.56
C ASP A 161 -12.97 24.57 0.91
N LEU A 162 -12.81 23.98 -0.27
CA LEU A 162 -11.57 24.07 -1.07
C LEU A 162 -11.42 25.40 -1.82
N ARG A 163 -12.51 26.15 -2.02
CA ARG A 163 -12.54 27.33 -2.88
C ARG A 163 -11.53 28.40 -2.45
N GLY A 164 -10.68 28.82 -3.38
CA GLY A 164 -9.68 29.86 -3.18
C GLY A 164 -8.49 29.45 -2.31
N ARG A 165 -8.39 28.17 -1.96
CA ARG A 165 -7.29 27.64 -1.14
C ARG A 165 -6.31 26.89 -2.02
N THR A 166 -5.05 26.76 -1.55
CA THR A 166 -4.02 25.97 -2.22
C THR A 166 -3.90 24.60 -1.56
N ILE A 167 -4.07 23.54 -2.34
CA ILE A 167 -4.01 22.15 -1.84
C ILE A 167 -2.86 21.36 -2.46
N ARG A 168 -2.17 20.60 -1.62
CA ARG A 168 -1.40 19.43 -2.05
C ARG A 168 -2.26 18.20 -1.95
N ALA A 169 -2.77 17.71 -3.07
CA ALA A 169 -3.53 16.47 -3.12
C ALA A 169 -2.62 15.24 -3.32
N SER A 170 -3.12 14.07 -2.92
CA SER A 170 -2.32 12.83 -2.93
C SER A 170 -2.07 12.28 -4.33
N ASN A 171 -2.92 12.62 -5.31
CA ASN A 171 -2.75 12.28 -6.72
C ASN A 171 -3.59 13.19 -7.62
N ARG A 172 -3.33 13.14 -8.94
CA ARG A 172 -3.99 13.97 -9.95
C ARG A 172 -5.53 13.86 -9.98
N HIS A 173 -6.11 12.77 -9.49
CA HIS A 173 -7.57 12.61 -9.46
C HIS A 173 -8.21 13.43 -8.36
N TYR A 174 -7.55 13.50 -7.19
CA TYR A 174 -7.92 14.43 -6.12
C TYR A 174 -7.63 15.88 -6.50
N GLU A 175 -6.54 16.14 -7.26
CA GLU A 175 -6.22 17.46 -7.83
C GLU A 175 -7.32 17.92 -8.77
N ARG A 176 -7.83 17.03 -9.63
CA ARG A 176 -8.92 17.34 -10.55
C ARG A 176 -10.20 17.78 -9.81
N MET A 177 -10.57 17.07 -8.73
CA MET A 177 -11.69 17.46 -7.88
C MET A 177 -11.48 18.82 -7.22
N ALA A 178 -10.27 19.04 -6.68
CA ALA A 178 -9.94 20.31 -6.01
C ALA A 178 -10.01 21.49 -6.98
N THR A 179 -9.47 21.32 -8.20
CA THR A 179 -9.53 22.34 -9.26
C THR A 179 -10.98 22.67 -9.64
N GLU A 180 -11.86 21.67 -9.74
CA GLU A 180 -13.29 21.88 -9.99
C GLU A 180 -13.94 22.77 -8.93
N MET A 181 -13.51 22.62 -7.68
CA MET A 181 -14.01 23.44 -6.57
C MET A 181 -13.33 24.81 -6.48
N GLY A 182 -12.45 25.16 -7.40
CA GLY A 182 -11.76 26.44 -7.44
C GLY A 182 -10.55 26.53 -6.51
N ALA A 183 -9.95 25.40 -6.15
CA ALA A 183 -8.66 25.36 -5.44
C ALA A 183 -7.50 25.48 -6.43
N ALA A 184 -6.40 26.10 -5.97
CA ALA A 184 -5.11 25.98 -6.62
C ALA A 184 -4.43 24.67 -6.19
N VAL A 185 -3.73 24.00 -7.11
CA VAL A 185 -3.03 22.75 -6.83
C VAL A 185 -1.52 22.96 -6.82
N ALA A 186 -0.86 22.45 -5.80
CA ALA A 186 0.60 22.45 -5.67
C ALA A 186 1.14 21.02 -5.69
N GLU A 187 1.92 20.68 -6.72
CA GLU A 187 2.60 19.40 -6.85
C GLU A 187 3.90 19.43 -6.04
N MET A 188 4.05 18.47 -5.10
CA MET A 188 5.26 18.32 -4.30
C MET A 188 5.40 16.92 -3.72
N ALA A 189 6.63 16.56 -3.37
CA ALA A 189 6.91 15.30 -2.68
C ALA A 189 6.36 15.32 -1.23
N PRO A 190 6.00 14.16 -0.65
CA PRO A 190 5.49 14.12 0.73
C PRO A 190 6.42 14.77 1.77
N ALA A 191 7.73 14.66 1.61
CA ALA A 191 8.71 15.26 2.51
C ALA A 191 8.68 16.80 2.55
N GLU A 192 8.12 17.44 1.52
CA GLU A 192 8.05 18.91 1.39
C GLU A 192 6.79 19.50 2.06
N ILE A 193 5.79 18.67 2.36
CA ILE A 193 4.46 19.10 2.84
C ILE A 193 4.57 19.93 4.12
N ALA A 194 5.32 19.46 5.13
CA ALA A 194 5.44 20.16 6.40
C ALA A 194 6.03 21.57 6.24
N GLY A 195 7.10 21.69 5.45
CA GLY A 195 7.72 22.97 5.13
C GLY A 195 6.80 23.91 4.33
N ALA A 196 6.06 23.37 3.36
CA ALA A 196 5.13 24.13 2.54
C ALA A 196 3.92 24.64 3.36
N LEU A 197 3.38 23.83 4.28
CA LEU A 197 2.35 24.26 5.24
C LEU A 197 2.90 25.37 6.15
N ALA A 198 4.10 25.18 6.74
CA ALA A 198 4.74 26.16 7.62
C ALA A 198 4.94 27.51 6.92
N ALA A 199 5.40 27.50 5.68
CA ALA A 199 5.64 28.68 4.88
C ALA A 199 4.37 29.33 4.29
N GLY A 200 3.21 28.68 4.38
CA GLY A 200 1.97 29.14 3.77
C GLY A 200 1.92 29.02 2.25
N LEU A 201 2.77 28.16 1.68
CA LEU A 201 2.73 27.85 0.25
C LEU A 201 1.52 26.98 -0.12
N ILE A 202 1.04 26.19 0.83
CA ILE A 202 -0.21 25.44 0.74
C ILE A 202 -1.05 25.63 1.99
N ASP A 203 -2.36 25.56 1.84
CA ASP A 203 -3.34 25.66 2.94
C ASP A 203 -3.79 24.29 3.41
N ILE A 204 -3.79 23.31 2.50
CA ILE A 204 -4.35 21.97 2.71
C ILE A 204 -3.37 20.92 2.19
N ALA A 205 -3.27 19.81 2.92
CA ALA A 205 -2.59 18.61 2.43
C ALA A 205 -3.38 17.34 2.73
N THR A 206 -3.34 16.36 1.82
CA THR A 206 -3.92 15.04 2.00
C THR A 206 -2.82 13.98 2.09
N ALA A 207 -2.97 13.03 3.02
CA ALA A 207 -2.11 11.84 3.11
C ALA A 207 -2.78 10.72 3.91
N ALA A 208 -2.19 9.53 3.86
CA ALA A 208 -2.55 8.41 4.73
C ALA A 208 -2.35 8.77 6.22
N SER A 209 -3.14 8.16 7.11
CA SER A 209 -3.15 8.47 8.55
C SER A 209 -1.76 8.39 9.18
N ASP A 210 -1.02 7.29 8.97
CA ASP A 210 0.37 7.18 9.46
C ASP A 210 1.28 8.27 8.91
N THR A 211 1.13 8.60 7.63
CA THR A 211 1.97 9.62 6.97
C THR A 211 1.74 11.01 7.56
N LEU A 212 0.50 11.36 7.90
CA LEU A 212 0.18 12.63 8.56
C LEU A 212 0.89 12.76 9.92
N VAL A 213 0.95 11.66 10.68
CA VAL A 213 1.64 11.59 11.97
C VAL A 213 3.16 11.65 11.79
N GLN A 214 3.72 10.83 10.89
CA GLN A 214 5.16 10.72 10.65
C GLN A 214 5.77 12.02 10.15
N LEU A 215 5.06 12.74 9.28
CA LEU A 215 5.48 14.07 8.80
C LEU A 215 5.20 15.17 9.82
N LYS A 216 4.68 14.83 11.01
CA LYS A 216 4.36 15.76 12.10
C LYS A 216 3.46 16.91 11.67
N LEU A 217 2.52 16.65 10.76
CA LEU A 217 1.70 17.73 10.19
C LEU A 217 0.81 18.41 11.24
N HIS A 218 0.58 17.77 12.39
CA HIS A 218 -0.07 18.36 13.55
C HIS A 218 0.66 19.62 14.10
N GLU A 219 1.94 19.80 13.79
CA GLU A 219 2.69 20.99 14.19
C GLU A 219 2.35 22.23 13.33
N GLN A 220 1.76 22.02 12.15
CA GLN A 220 1.45 23.07 11.17
C GLN A 220 -0.06 23.21 10.91
N ALA A 221 -0.86 22.24 11.35
CA ALA A 221 -2.29 22.21 11.12
C ALA A 221 -3.09 22.88 12.24
N GLN A 222 -4.15 23.58 11.88
CA GLN A 222 -5.20 24.05 12.81
C GLN A 222 -6.40 23.11 12.80
N CYS A 223 -6.62 22.38 11.70
CA CYS A 223 -7.68 21.38 11.60
C CYS A 223 -7.20 20.09 10.90
N LEU A 224 -7.70 18.97 11.40
CA LEU A 224 -7.67 17.66 10.77
C LEU A 224 -9.09 17.25 10.40
N THR A 225 -9.33 16.99 9.13
CA THR A 225 -10.50 16.21 8.69
C THR A 225 -10.09 14.75 8.68
N ALA A 226 -10.47 14.03 9.73
CA ALA A 226 -10.14 12.64 9.95
C ALA A 226 -11.06 11.70 9.15
N PRO A 227 -10.64 10.45 8.86
CA PRO A 227 -11.46 9.53 8.07
C PRO A 227 -12.80 9.17 8.74
N GLY A 228 -12.82 8.90 10.04
CA GLY A 228 -14.04 8.42 10.73
C GLY A 228 -14.65 7.21 10.01
N ASP A 229 -16.00 7.19 9.98
CA ASP A 229 -16.75 6.16 9.24
C ASP A 229 -16.85 6.45 7.73
N HIS A 230 -16.51 7.67 7.32
CA HIS A 230 -16.67 8.18 5.96
C HIS A 230 -15.37 8.83 5.44
N PRO A 231 -14.28 8.06 5.26
CA PRO A 231 -13.01 8.59 4.80
C PRO A 231 -13.13 9.20 3.39
N LEU A 232 -12.56 10.37 3.22
CA LEU A 232 -12.45 11.03 1.91
C LEU A 232 -11.27 10.49 1.09
N LEU A 233 -10.37 9.76 1.74
CA LEU A 233 -9.17 9.18 1.14
C LEU A 233 -9.04 7.72 1.57
N MET A 234 -9.02 6.81 0.58
CA MET A 234 -8.72 5.38 0.77
C MET A 234 -7.71 4.93 -0.27
N ILE A 235 -6.67 4.23 0.16
CA ILE A 235 -5.56 3.77 -0.69
C ILE A 235 -5.45 2.26 -0.58
N TYR A 236 -5.38 1.56 -1.70
CA TYR A 236 -5.06 0.14 -1.74
C TYR A 236 -3.54 -0.05 -1.79
N GLU A 237 -2.99 -0.70 -0.77
CA GLU A 237 -1.56 -0.92 -0.58
C GLU A 237 -1.27 -2.40 -0.26
N PRO A 238 -1.46 -3.32 -1.23
CA PRO A 238 -1.33 -4.76 -1.01
C PRO A 238 0.11 -5.21 -0.79
N ILE A 239 0.27 -6.41 -0.18
CA ILE A 239 1.50 -7.19 -0.31
C ILE A 239 1.47 -7.91 -1.64
N VAL A 240 2.50 -7.73 -2.43
CA VAL A 240 2.60 -8.29 -3.78
C VAL A 240 3.92 -9.05 -3.96
N ILE A 241 3.90 -10.04 -4.88
CA ILE A 241 5.08 -10.82 -5.29
C ILE A 241 5.27 -10.72 -6.79
N ALA A 242 6.52 -10.67 -7.26
CA ALA A 242 6.82 -10.81 -8.67
C ALA A 242 6.40 -12.20 -9.19
N ARG A 243 5.72 -12.24 -10.34
CA ARG A 243 5.30 -13.51 -10.95
C ARG A 243 6.50 -14.46 -11.15
N SER A 244 7.64 -13.93 -11.63
CA SER A 244 8.85 -14.71 -11.84
C SER A 244 9.36 -15.36 -10.56
N SER A 245 9.33 -14.67 -9.41
CA SER A 245 9.69 -15.24 -8.11
C SER A 245 8.64 -16.26 -7.65
N TYR A 246 7.34 -15.95 -7.81
CA TYR A 246 6.26 -16.85 -7.42
C TYR A 246 6.28 -18.18 -8.20
N GLU A 247 6.57 -18.15 -9.49
CA GLU A 247 6.61 -19.34 -10.36
C GLU A 247 7.78 -20.29 -10.01
N GLN A 248 8.87 -19.78 -9.45
CA GLN A 248 10.00 -20.58 -8.97
C GLN A 248 9.69 -21.33 -7.66
N LEU A 249 8.69 -20.90 -6.90
CA LEU A 249 8.32 -21.52 -5.64
C LEU A 249 7.61 -22.86 -5.86
N SER A 250 7.95 -23.83 -5.01
CA SER A 250 7.21 -25.10 -4.91
C SER A 250 5.77 -24.83 -4.44
N GLN A 251 4.87 -25.79 -4.69
CA GLN A 251 3.48 -25.69 -4.23
C GLN A 251 3.38 -25.55 -2.69
N THR A 252 4.28 -26.19 -1.94
CA THR A 252 4.31 -26.07 -0.47
C THR A 252 4.71 -24.66 -0.06
N GLN A 253 5.72 -24.08 -0.69
CA GLN A 253 6.16 -22.71 -0.44
C GLN A 253 5.06 -21.70 -0.76
N ARG A 254 4.40 -21.82 -1.92
CA ARG A 254 3.26 -20.95 -2.28
C ARG A 254 2.14 -21.01 -1.25
N ARG A 255 1.78 -22.21 -0.75
CA ARG A 255 0.77 -22.36 0.31
C ARG A 255 1.17 -21.67 1.62
N VAL A 256 2.44 -21.75 1.99
CA VAL A 256 2.94 -21.07 3.21
C VAL A 256 2.91 -19.55 3.03
N LEU A 257 3.36 -19.02 1.89
CA LEU A 257 3.29 -17.59 1.60
C LEU A 257 1.83 -17.11 1.66
N GLN A 258 0.90 -17.84 1.04
CA GLN A 258 -0.52 -17.47 1.07
C GLN A 258 -1.10 -17.52 2.49
N LYS A 259 -0.74 -18.52 3.30
CA LYS A 259 -1.17 -18.59 4.71
C LYS A 259 -0.62 -17.41 5.53
N ALA A 260 0.64 -17.03 5.31
CA ALA A 260 1.24 -15.87 5.96
C ALA A 260 0.53 -14.57 5.52
N ALA A 261 0.25 -14.44 4.23
CA ALA A 261 -0.47 -13.31 3.65
C ALA A 261 -1.88 -13.15 4.25
N ASN A 262 -2.67 -14.23 4.31
CA ASN A 262 -4.01 -14.21 4.88
C ASN A 262 -4.01 -13.78 6.37
N LYS A 263 -2.99 -14.21 7.13
CA LYS A 263 -2.83 -13.81 8.54
C LYS A 263 -2.52 -12.31 8.67
N VAL A 264 -1.66 -11.81 7.80
CA VAL A 264 -1.32 -10.37 7.75
C VAL A 264 -2.52 -9.54 7.33
N GLU A 265 -3.26 -9.95 6.31
CA GLU A 265 -4.45 -9.26 5.83
C GLU A 265 -5.51 -9.12 6.92
N ALA A 266 -5.82 -10.20 7.64
CA ALA A 266 -6.76 -10.18 8.75
C ALA A 266 -6.30 -9.20 9.86
N TRP A 267 -5.02 -9.19 10.20
CA TRP A 267 -4.45 -8.27 11.19
C TRP A 267 -4.45 -6.83 10.69
N ALA A 268 -4.07 -6.59 9.42
CA ALA A 268 -3.91 -5.26 8.84
C ALA A 268 -5.22 -4.46 8.80
N ALA A 269 -6.37 -5.15 8.66
CA ALA A 269 -7.68 -4.51 8.69
C ALA A 269 -7.95 -3.80 10.03
N ASP A 270 -7.53 -4.39 11.16
CA ASP A 270 -7.64 -3.78 12.48
C ASP A 270 -6.53 -2.75 12.73
N ALA A 271 -5.32 -3.03 12.26
CA ALA A 271 -4.17 -2.15 12.40
C ALA A 271 -4.38 -0.81 11.66
N SER A 272 -4.95 -0.85 10.46
CA SER A 272 -5.27 0.37 9.70
C SER A 272 -6.30 1.25 10.44
N ARG A 273 -7.36 0.65 11.00
CA ARG A 273 -8.31 1.39 11.87
C ARG A 273 -7.66 1.92 13.15
N ALA A 274 -6.69 1.19 13.71
CA ALA A 274 -5.94 1.65 14.86
C ALA A 274 -5.03 2.84 14.51
N ALA A 275 -4.43 2.85 13.34
CA ALA A 275 -3.64 3.97 12.84
C ALA A 275 -4.49 5.25 12.68
N ASP A 276 -5.73 5.13 12.20
CA ASP A 276 -6.66 6.26 12.11
C ASP A 276 -6.95 6.86 13.51
N ARG A 277 -7.23 5.99 14.49
CA ARG A 277 -7.46 6.44 15.88
C ARG A 277 -6.22 7.09 16.50
N ALA A 278 -5.05 6.48 16.31
CA ALA A 278 -3.79 7.01 16.82
C ALA A 278 -3.44 8.37 16.20
N MET A 279 -3.78 8.58 14.93
CA MET A 279 -3.68 9.90 14.27
C MET A 279 -4.59 10.92 14.95
N VAL A 280 -5.88 10.62 15.10
CA VAL A 280 -6.84 11.51 15.79
C VAL A 280 -6.32 11.91 17.16
N GLU A 281 -5.99 10.93 18.01
CA GLU A 281 -5.44 11.18 19.35
C GLU A 281 -4.16 12.03 19.35
N THR A 282 -3.30 11.84 18.33
CA THR A 282 -2.05 12.60 18.21
C THR A 282 -2.34 14.08 17.90
N PHE A 283 -3.26 14.33 16.99
CA PHE A 283 -3.64 15.70 16.61
C PHE A 283 -4.40 16.40 17.75
N GLU A 284 -5.35 15.72 18.41
CA GLU A 284 -6.10 16.28 19.57
C GLU A 284 -5.16 16.63 20.73
N ARG A 285 -4.20 15.76 21.08
CA ARG A 285 -3.20 16.06 22.14
C ARG A 285 -2.33 17.27 21.82
N ARG A 286 -2.26 17.68 20.56
CA ARG A 286 -1.53 18.89 20.12
C ARG A 286 -2.42 20.10 19.96
N GLY A 287 -3.73 20.00 20.35
CA GLY A 287 -4.68 21.08 20.29
C GLY A 287 -5.23 21.37 18.90
N VAL A 288 -5.00 20.47 17.93
CA VAL A 288 -5.57 20.60 16.59
C VAL A 288 -7.04 20.22 16.64
N ARG A 289 -7.91 21.05 16.04
CA ARG A 289 -9.33 20.75 15.89
C ARG A 289 -9.49 19.52 15.00
N VAL A 290 -10.22 18.51 15.44
CA VAL A 290 -10.51 17.30 14.66
C VAL A 290 -11.98 17.26 14.32
N VAL A 291 -12.31 17.00 13.04
CA VAL A 291 -13.65 16.80 12.52
C VAL A 291 -13.69 15.55 11.65
N THR A 292 -14.86 14.94 11.52
CA THR A 292 -15.10 13.81 10.61
C THR A 292 -16.26 14.15 9.68
N PRO A 293 -16.20 13.78 8.39
CA PRO A 293 -17.32 13.96 7.48
C PRO A 293 -18.54 13.16 7.93
N THR A 294 -19.72 13.77 7.82
CA THR A 294 -20.98 13.05 7.92
C THR A 294 -21.23 12.23 6.65
N ALA A 295 -22.18 11.28 6.71
CA ALA A 295 -22.58 10.49 5.54
C ALA A 295 -23.02 11.36 4.35
N GLU A 296 -23.75 12.46 4.63
CA GLU A 296 -24.21 13.38 3.58
C GLU A 296 -23.06 14.16 2.95
N GLN A 297 -22.10 14.62 3.76
CA GLN A 297 -20.89 15.27 3.27
C GLN A 297 -20.04 14.32 2.41
N ALA A 298 -19.83 13.10 2.88
CA ALA A 298 -19.12 12.07 2.10
C ALA A 298 -19.80 11.74 0.77
N LYS A 299 -21.14 11.71 0.76
CA LYS A 299 -21.93 11.53 -0.47
C LYS A 299 -21.71 12.67 -1.46
N ARG A 300 -21.63 13.93 -1.01
CA ARG A 300 -21.31 15.08 -1.87
C ARG A 300 -19.90 14.96 -2.47
N TRP A 301 -18.90 14.57 -1.67
CA TRP A 301 -17.56 14.28 -2.16
C TRP A 301 -17.53 13.14 -3.19
N ARG A 302 -18.30 12.07 -2.94
CA ARG A 302 -18.43 10.96 -3.90
C ARG A 302 -19.08 11.42 -5.20
N GLN A 303 -20.12 12.23 -5.15
CA GLN A 303 -20.78 12.77 -6.34
C GLN A 303 -19.81 13.63 -7.16
N LEU A 304 -19.08 14.53 -6.50
CA LEU A 304 -18.03 15.32 -7.14
C LEU A 304 -16.98 14.43 -7.82
N ALA A 305 -16.55 13.33 -7.19
CA ALA A 305 -15.60 12.39 -7.79
C ALA A 305 -16.17 11.71 -9.04
N ILE A 306 -17.45 11.32 -9.01
CA ILE A 306 -18.14 10.70 -10.15
C ILE A 306 -18.23 11.68 -11.33
N ASP A 307 -18.63 12.94 -11.06
CA ASP A 307 -18.88 13.96 -12.06
C ASP A 307 -17.58 14.53 -12.67
N THR A 308 -16.45 14.37 -12.00
CA THR A 308 -15.15 14.92 -12.42
C THR A 308 -14.11 13.84 -12.66
N ALA A 309 -13.41 13.40 -11.65
CA ALA A 309 -12.25 12.50 -11.77
C ALA A 309 -12.58 11.17 -12.45
N LEU A 310 -13.73 10.54 -12.10
CA LEU A 310 -14.16 9.28 -12.74
C LEU A 310 -14.67 9.50 -14.16
N ALA A 311 -15.41 10.59 -14.43
CA ALA A 311 -15.85 10.94 -15.78
C ALA A 311 -14.67 11.19 -16.70
N ASP A 312 -13.72 12.04 -16.29
CA ASP A 312 -12.50 12.32 -17.05
C ASP A 312 -11.67 11.06 -17.28
N PHE A 313 -11.56 10.20 -16.26
CA PHE A 313 -10.81 8.95 -16.37
C PHE A 313 -11.48 7.97 -17.35
N ARG A 314 -12.79 7.89 -17.35
CA ARG A 314 -13.57 7.08 -18.31
C ARG A 314 -13.34 7.55 -19.76
N VAL A 315 -13.29 8.87 -19.99
CA VAL A 315 -13.00 9.44 -21.30
C VAL A 315 -11.56 9.17 -21.72
N ALA A 316 -10.60 9.36 -20.81
CA ALA A 316 -9.18 9.14 -21.10
C ALA A 316 -8.83 7.66 -21.30
N HIS A 317 -9.56 6.76 -20.66
CA HIS A 317 -9.32 5.31 -20.65
C HIS A 317 -10.62 4.52 -20.86
N PRO A 318 -11.24 4.54 -22.05
CA PRO A 318 -12.57 3.94 -22.28
C PRO A 318 -12.67 2.47 -21.91
N ALA A 319 -11.59 1.71 -22.06
CA ALA A 319 -11.54 0.28 -21.68
C ALA A 319 -11.72 0.05 -20.17
N THR A 320 -11.58 1.07 -19.33
CA THR A 320 -11.79 0.96 -17.88
C THR A 320 -13.25 1.22 -17.46
N GLY A 321 -14.10 1.68 -18.37
CA GLY A 321 -15.51 1.99 -18.09
C GLY A 321 -16.25 0.86 -17.36
N PRO A 322 -16.22 -0.38 -17.87
CA PRO A 322 -16.88 -1.51 -17.18
C PRO A 322 -16.34 -1.79 -15.77
N LEU A 323 -15.05 -1.52 -15.52
CA LEU A 323 -14.47 -1.67 -14.19
C LEU A 323 -14.95 -0.59 -13.22
N ILE A 324 -15.11 0.64 -13.70
CA ILE A 324 -15.69 1.73 -12.92
C ILE A 324 -17.13 1.34 -12.52
N ASP A 325 -17.93 0.84 -13.46
CA ASP A 325 -19.30 0.43 -13.18
C ASP A 325 -19.37 -0.70 -12.15
N LEU A 326 -18.48 -1.71 -12.27
CA LEU A 326 -18.37 -2.78 -11.28
C LEU A 326 -17.97 -2.26 -9.87
N ALA A 327 -17.06 -1.28 -9.80
CA ALA A 327 -16.65 -0.70 -8.54
C ALA A 327 -17.77 0.09 -7.86
N LEU A 328 -18.53 0.88 -8.64
CA LEU A 328 -19.63 1.71 -8.13
C LEU A 328 -20.85 0.89 -7.68
N GLN A 329 -20.99 -0.38 -8.12
CA GLN A 329 -22.06 -1.31 -7.74
C GLN A 329 -21.78 -2.06 -6.43
N VAL A 330 -20.57 -2.01 -5.90
CA VAL A 330 -20.26 -2.63 -4.60
C VAL A 330 -20.89 -1.78 -3.50
N GLU A 331 -21.83 -2.35 -2.73
CA GLU A 331 -22.57 -1.69 -1.64
C GLU A 331 -21.95 -1.94 -0.27
#